data_5473e3729dca9f642b61972cc97d8d4e
#
_entry.id   5473e3729dca9f642b61972cc97d8d4e
#
_cell.length_a   1.000
_cell.length_b   1.000
_cell.length_c   1.000
_cell.angle_alpha   90.00
_cell.angle_beta   90.00
_cell.angle_gamma   90.00
#
_symmetry.space_group_name_H-M   'P 1'
#
loop_
_entity.id
_entity.type
_entity.pdbx_description
1 polymer ?
#
loop_
_entity_poly.entity_id
_entity_poly.type
_entity_poly.pdbx_seq_one_letter_code
_entity_poly.pdbx_strand_id
1 'polypeptide(L)'
;MEILVLGGTGAMGAPVVQILADRNNHVVVTTRQNKKSQNKYIQFVRGDAHDLNFVKGLLVKPYDVVIDFMIYTPDEFRTFSKLYMEKSRQYVFLSSARVYADSPKARITEDTPRLLDVTKDERYLATNEYALAKAREENVLTESGFNNFTIIRPYITYYNNRLQLGIFEKEIWLQRALEGKKIVFSRDIAPKYTTLTYGYDVALRIADLVGKDCALGKAYHITTEECIKWEDVLECYLDVLEQHTGKRPEVCWTEKSDPHLEKTNYYQIHCDREYNRRFSNAKIQTDSGEQQAFMETKQGLEKCLTEFLNGERRFQFRDWKEEAVLDRISGDKSRLKEIPGIKNKVKYVVYRYIFNV
;
A
#
# COMPACT_ATOMS: atom_id res chain seq x y z
N MET A 1 1.73 -16.71 -21.79
CA MET A 1 0.75 -17.14 -20.76
C MET A 1 -0.48 -16.29 -20.85
N GLU A 2 -1.63 -16.85 -20.46
CA GLU A 2 -2.91 -16.13 -20.25
C GLU A 2 -3.00 -15.74 -18.78
N ILE A 3 -3.00 -14.44 -18.48
CA ILE A 3 -2.93 -13.91 -17.11
C ILE A 3 -4.14 -13.03 -16.83
N LEU A 4 -4.86 -13.30 -15.75
CA LEU A 4 -5.92 -12.43 -15.23
C LEU A 4 -5.37 -11.57 -14.09
N VAL A 5 -5.56 -10.25 -14.17
CA VAL A 5 -5.16 -9.31 -13.12
C VAL A 5 -6.39 -8.58 -12.59
N LEU A 6 -6.72 -8.84 -11.33
CA LEU A 6 -7.84 -8.22 -10.64
C LEU A 6 -7.36 -6.95 -9.94
N GLY A 7 -8.03 -5.82 -10.19
CA GLY A 7 -7.64 -4.53 -9.59
C GLY A 7 -6.30 -3.97 -10.08
N GLY A 8 -5.79 -4.41 -11.24
CA GLY A 8 -4.47 -4.10 -11.78
C GLY A 8 -4.24 -2.66 -12.27
N THR A 9 -5.01 -1.67 -11.81
CA THR A 9 -4.86 -0.26 -12.25
C THR A 9 -4.22 0.66 -11.22
N GLY A 10 -3.85 0.14 -10.05
CA GLY A 10 -3.22 0.86 -8.95
C GLY A 10 -1.70 1.03 -9.10
N ALA A 11 -1.05 1.59 -8.07
CA ALA A 11 0.38 1.94 -8.06
C ALA A 11 1.31 0.74 -8.34
N MET A 12 0.99 -0.45 -7.85
CA MET A 12 1.75 -1.68 -8.11
C MET A 12 1.20 -2.45 -9.32
N GLY A 13 -0.14 -2.49 -9.46
CA GLY A 13 -0.79 -3.29 -10.50
C GLY A 13 -0.51 -2.80 -11.92
N ALA A 14 -0.52 -1.49 -12.14
CA ALA A 14 -0.26 -0.94 -13.47
C ALA A 14 1.14 -1.28 -14.02
N PRO A 15 2.23 -1.12 -13.25
CA PRO A 15 3.55 -1.62 -13.67
C PRO A 15 3.59 -3.14 -13.87
N VAL A 16 2.96 -3.95 -13.02
CA VAL A 16 2.91 -5.42 -13.20
C VAL A 16 2.27 -5.78 -14.54
N VAL A 17 1.13 -5.18 -14.85
CA VAL A 17 0.43 -5.40 -16.12
C VAL A 17 1.32 -5.06 -17.32
N GLN A 18 2.00 -3.92 -17.27
CA GLN A 18 2.88 -3.48 -18.37
C GLN A 18 4.07 -4.43 -18.53
N ILE A 19 4.76 -4.77 -17.44
CA ILE A 19 5.93 -5.66 -17.47
C ILE A 19 5.55 -7.05 -18.03
N LEU A 20 4.42 -7.59 -17.59
CA LEU A 20 3.95 -8.89 -18.08
C LEU A 20 3.59 -8.85 -19.56
N ALA A 21 2.96 -7.80 -20.03
CA ALA A 21 2.63 -7.60 -21.43
C ALA A 21 3.90 -7.41 -22.30
N ASP A 22 4.90 -6.68 -21.81
CA ASP A 22 6.18 -6.48 -22.49
C ASP A 22 6.99 -7.80 -22.58
N ARG A 23 6.72 -8.75 -21.69
CA ARG A 23 7.21 -10.14 -21.75
C ARG A 23 6.34 -11.05 -22.66
N ASN A 24 5.49 -10.47 -23.52
CA ASN A 24 4.60 -11.16 -24.46
C ASN A 24 3.56 -12.08 -23.81
N ASN A 25 3.11 -11.77 -22.58
CA ASN A 25 1.99 -12.46 -21.97
C ASN A 25 0.68 -11.74 -22.32
N HIS A 26 -0.38 -12.49 -22.51
CA HIS A 26 -1.73 -11.97 -22.69
C HIS A 26 -2.33 -11.62 -21.32
N VAL A 27 -2.58 -10.34 -21.07
CA VAL A 27 -2.98 -9.85 -19.75
C VAL A 27 -4.38 -9.27 -19.79
N VAL A 28 -5.34 -9.96 -19.18
CA VAL A 28 -6.70 -9.49 -18.97
C VAL A 28 -6.79 -8.74 -17.64
N VAL A 29 -7.22 -7.49 -17.66
CA VAL A 29 -7.22 -6.60 -16.49
C VAL A 29 -8.63 -6.15 -16.17
N THR A 30 -9.10 -6.41 -14.96
CA THR A 30 -10.40 -5.87 -14.52
C THR A 30 -10.30 -4.40 -14.12
N THR A 31 -11.32 -3.63 -14.47
CA THR A 31 -11.42 -2.20 -14.13
C THR A 31 -12.86 -1.74 -14.07
N ARG A 32 -13.20 -0.83 -13.17
CA ARG A 32 -14.52 -0.18 -13.12
C ARG A 32 -14.67 0.94 -14.15
N GLN A 33 -13.56 1.41 -14.70
CA GLN A 33 -13.53 2.49 -15.69
C GLN A 33 -13.53 1.94 -17.10
N ASN A 34 -14.00 2.74 -18.06
CA ASN A 34 -13.87 2.42 -19.47
C ASN A 34 -12.43 2.75 -19.92
N LYS A 35 -11.58 1.74 -20.00
CA LYS A 35 -10.18 1.87 -20.43
C LYS A 35 -9.92 1.07 -21.69
N LYS A 36 -9.03 1.59 -22.53
CA LYS A 36 -8.49 0.90 -23.71
C LYS A 36 -6.97 0.87 -23.61
N SER A 37 -6.35 -0.15 -24.17
CA SER A 37 -4.89 -0.24 -24.30
C SER A 37 -4.49 -0.11 -25.78
N GLN A 38 -3.35 0.51 -26.02
CA GLN A 38 -2.68 0.46 -27.33
C GLN A 38 -1.75 -0.78 -27.43
N ASN A 39 -1.40 -1.39 -26.30
CA ASN A 39 -0.62 -2.63 -26.27
C ASN A 39 -1.55 -3.81 -26.54
N LYS A 40 -1.29 -4.53 -27.63
CA LYS A 40 -2.09 -5.68 -28.08
C LYS A 40 -2.16 -6.83 -27.09
N TYR A 41 -1.24 -6.89 -26.14
CA TYR A 41 -1.19 -7.91 -25.08
C TYR A 41 -1.99 -7.53 -23.83
N ILE A 42 -2.56 -6.32 -23.77
CA ILE A 42 -3.37 -5.88 -22.61
C ILE A 42 -4.82 -5.70 -23.02
N GLN A 43 -5.70 -6.46 -22.40
CA GLN A 43 -7.15 -6.36 -22.56
C GLN A 43 -7.79 -5.86 -21.26
N PHE A 44 -8.43 -4.69 -21.28
CA PHE A 44 -9.23 -4.22 -20.16
C PHE A 44 -10.67 -4.76 -20.25
N VAL A 45 -11.15 -5.35 -19.16
CA VAL A 45 -12.55 -5.82 -19.01
C VAL A 45 -13.21 -4.98 -17.93
N ARG A 46 -14.28 -4.28 -18.32
CA ARG A 46 -15.02 -3.43 -17.38
C ARG A 46 -15.98 -4.26 -16.54
N GLY A 47 -15.86 -4.15 -15.22
CA GLY A 47 -16.75 -4.77 -14.23
C GLY A 47 -16.23 -4.57 -12.82
N ASP A 48 -17.01 -5.03 -11.86
CA ASP A 48 -16.63 -5.01 -10.45
C ASP A 48 -16.10 -6.40 -10.06
N ALA A 49 -14.83 -6.47 -9.66
CA ALA A 49 -14.21 -7.72 -9.22
C ALA A 49 -14.68 -8.19 -7.83
N HIS A 50 -15.55 -7.44 -7.14
CA HIS A 50 -16.33 -7.92 -6.00
C HIS A 50 -17.66 -8.61 -6.40
N ASP A 51 -18.08 -8.48 -7.65
CA ASP A 51 -19.24 -9.22 -8.15
C ASP A 51 -18.84 -10.65 -8.54
N LEU A 52 -19.29 -11.61 -7.75
CA LEU A 52 -18.99 -13.03 -7.96
C LEU A 52 -19.47 -13.55 -9.34
N ASN A 53 -20.58 -13.03 -9.86
CA ASN A 53 -21.09 -13.46 -11.18
C ASN A 53 -20.21 -12.91 -12.30
N PHE A 54 -19.75 -11.66 -12.18
CA PHE A 54 -18.78 -11.08 -13.10
C PHE A 54 -17.49 -11.89 -13.11
N VAL A 55 -16.95 -12.22 -11.93
CA VAL A 55 -15.72 -13.00 -11.80
C VAL A 55 -15.87 -14.41 -12.35
N LYS A 56 -16.98 -15.09 -12.06
CA LYS A 56 -17.30 -16.42 -12.67
C LYS A 56 -17.35 -16.35 -14.19
N GLY A 57 -17.89 -15.27 -14.75
CA GLY A 57 -17.92 -15.04 -16.19
C GLY A 57 -16.53 -14.91 -16.82
N LEU A 58 -15.56 -14.32 -16.10
CA LEU A 58 -14.15 -14.24 -16.52
C LEU A 58 -13.46 -15.61 -16.48
N LEU A 59 -13.81 -16.45 -15.51
CA LEU A 59 -13.16 -17.72 -15.20
C LEU A 59 -13.84 -18.94 -15.88
N VAL A 60 -14.59 -18.72 -16.95
CA VAL A 60 -15.16 -19.81 -17.78
C VAL A 60 -14.05 -20.69 -18.35
N LYS A 61 -12.93 -20.07 -18.76
CA LYS A 61 -11.69 -20.77 -19.11
C LYS A 61 -10.66 -20.58 -18.01
N PRO A 62 -9.81 -21.59 -17.75
CA PRO A 62 -8.72 -21.42 -16.79
C PRO A 62 -7.65 -20.46 -17.33
N TYR A 63 -6.98 -19.78 -16.40
CA TYR A 63 -5.81 -18.96 -16.68
C TYR A 63 -4.53 -19.69 -16.27
N ASP A 64 -3.41 -19.33 -16.87
CA ASP A 64 -2.10 -19.76 -16.35
C ASP A 64 -1.85 -19.13 -14.98
N VAL A 65 -2.16 -17.82 -14.84
CA VAL A 65 -1.97 -17.09 -13.59
C VAL A 65 -3.13 -16.14 -13.32
N VAL A 66 -3.59 -16.09 -12.08
CA VAL A 66 -4.48 -15.04 -11.55
C VAL A 66 -3.69 -14.22 -10.55
N ILE A 67 -3.62 -12.88 -10.74
CA ILE A 67 -2.97 -11.95 -9.81
C ILE A 67 -4.04 -11.05 -9.20
N ASP A 68 -4.09 -11.01 -7.87
CA ASP A 68 -5.17 -10.38 -7.14
C ASP A 68 -4.70 -9.19 -6.29
N PHE A 69 -5.02 -7.97 -6.76
CA PHE A 69 -4.79 -6.71 -6.05
C PHE A 69 -6.03 -6.21 -5.30
N MET A 70 -7.08 -7.03 -5.22
CA MET A 70 -8.31 -6.63 -4.54
C MET A 70 -8.14 -6.67 -3.02
N ILE A 71 -9.00 -5.93 -2.34
CA ILE A 71 -9.10 -5.93 -0.88
C ILE A 71 -10.44 -6.53 -0.51
N TYR A 72 -10.42 -7.62 0.24
CA TYR A 72 -11.60 -8.33 0.72
C TYR A 72 -11.70 -8.26 2.24
N THR A 73 -12.88 -8.57 2.75
CA THR A 73 -13.00 -9.11 4.10
C THR A 73 -12.53 -10.57 4.10
N PRO A 74 -12.07 -11.15 5.23
CA PRO A 74 -11.66 -12.55 5.28
C PRO A 74 -12.74 -13.54 4.82
N ASP A 75 -14.02 -13.21 5.04
CA ASP A 75 -15.15 -14.06 4.63
C ASP A 75 -15.38 -14.02 3.10
N GLU A 76 -15.34 -12.83 2.51
CA GLU A 76 -15.39 -12.69 1.05
C GLU A 76 -14.21 -13.40 0.39
N PHE A 77 -13.01 -13.21 0.95
CA PHE A 77 -11.78 -13.79 0.43
C PHE A 77 -11.85 -15.31 0.30
N ARG A 78 -12.46 -16.01 1.25
CA ARG A 78 -12.63 -17.46 1.21
C ARG A 78 -13.33 -17.93 -0.06
N THR A 79 -14.35 -17.20 -0.48
CA THR A 79 -15.12 -17.54 -1.69
C THR A 79 -14.32 -17.28 -2.97
N PHE A 80 -13.70 -16.10 -3.06
CA PHE A 80 -12.98 -15.70 -4.26
C PHE A 80 -11.68 -16.46 -4.44
N SER A 81 -10.87 -16.61 -3.38
CA SER A 81 -9.59 -17.31 -3.45
C SER A 81 -9.73 -18.77 -3.87
N LYS A 82 -10.74 -19.48 -3.36
CA LYS A 82 -11.05 -20.83 -3.78
C LYS A 82 -11.29 -20.90 -5.28
N LEU A 83 -12.12 -20.01 -5.81
CA LEU A 83 -12.44 -19.96 -7.24
C LEU A 83 -11.19 -19.66 -8.09
N TYR A 84 -10.31 -18.75 -7.62
CA TYR A 84 -9.08 -18.44 -8.33
C TYR A 84 -8.10 -19.61 -8.35
N MET A 85 -7.92 -20.31 -7.22
CA MET A 85 -7.08 -21.50 -7.16
C MET A 85 -7.61 -22.66 -8.02
N GLU A 86 -8.94 -22.87 -8.08
CA GLU A 86 -9.57 -23.88 -8.94
C GLU A 86 -9.42 -23.56 -10.44
N LYS A 87 -9.27 -22.29 -10.81
CA LYS A 87 -9.30 -21.79 -12.19
C LYS A 87 -7.98 -21.23 -12.69
N SER A 88 -6.89 -21.46 -11.97
CA SER A 88 -5.54 -21.08 -12.42
C SER A 88 -4.50 -22.13 -12.06
N ARG A 89 -3.37 -22.10 -12.76
CA ARG A 89 -2.18 -22.88 -12.39
C ARG A 89 -1.42 -22.23 -11.25
N GLN A 90 -1.47 -20.89 -11.15
CA GLN A 90 -0.91 -20.11 -10.05
C GLN A 90 -1.87 -18.99 -9.67
N TYR A 91 -2.18 -18.87 -8.39
CA TYR A 91 -2.88 -17.74 -7.80
C TYR A 91 -1.90 -16.88 -7.00
N VAL A 92 -1.69 -15.63 -7.43
CA VAL A 92 -0.80 -14.67 -6.76
C VAL A 92 -1.65 -13.71 -5.92
N PHE A 93 -1.54 -13.84 -4.61
CA PHE A 93 -2.30 -13.05 -3.64
C PHE A 93 -1.45 -11.92 -3.05
N LEU A 94 -1.97 -10.69 -3.10
CA LEU A 94 -1.34 -9.54 -2.46
C LEU A 94 -1.77 -9.43 -0.99
N SER A 95 -0.91 -9.94 -0.11
CA SER A 95 -0.96 -9.73 1.33
C SER A 95 -0.25 -8.42 1.71
N SER A 96 0.36 -8.35 2.86
CA SER A 96 1.12 -7.19 3.33
C SER A 96 2.19 -7.60 4.34
N ALA A 97 3.37 -6.97 4.29
CA ALA A 97 4.39 -7.14 5.32
C ALA A 97 4.00 -6.50 6.68
N ARG A 98 2.88 -5.78 6.75
CA ARG A 98 2.29 -5.36 8.03
C ARG A 98 1.81 -6.54 8.88
N VAL A 99 1.66 -7.73 8.32
CA VAL A 99 1.32 -8.94 9.09
C VAL A 99 2.38 -9.31 10.12
N TYR A 100 3.65 -8.96 9.90
CA TYR A 100 4.74 -9.33 10.80
C TYR A 100 4.67 -8.62 12.15
N ALA A 101 4.95 -9.37 13.20
CA ALA A 101 5.22 -8.84 14.52
C ALA A 101 6.51 -7.99 14.55
N ASP A 102 6.79 -7.36 15.68
CA ASP A 102 8.05 -6.65 15.88
C ASP A 102 9.25 -7.58 15.84
N SER A 103 10.35 -7.11 15.26
CA SER A 103 11.64 -7.81 15.19
C SER A 103 12.79 -6.85 15.55
N PRO A 104 12.90 -6.46 16.82
CA PRO A 104 13.82 -5.39 17.23
C PRO A 104 15.30 -5.77 17.10
N LYS A 105 15.63 -7.07 17.15
CA LYS A 105 17.01 -7.57 17.16
C LYS A 105 17.52 -8.07 15.81
N ALA A 106 16.63 -8.43 14.89
CA ALA A 106 16.97 -9.04 13.62
C ALA A 106 16.21 -8.38 12.46
N ARG A 107 16.68 -8.58 11.22
CA ARG A 107 15.88 -8.28 10.04
C ARG A 107 14.68 -9.21 9.96
N ILE A 108 13.57 -8.69 9.48
CA ILE A 108 12.35 -9.46 9.23
C ILE A 108 12.61 -10.39 8.06
N THR A 109 12.29 -11.66 8.22
CA THR A 109 12.26 -12.70 7.20
C THR A 109 10.84 -13.24 7.06
N GLU A 110 10.59 -14.10 6.09
CA GLU A 110 9.27 -14.73 5.93
C GLU A 110 8.89 -15.65 7.10
N ASP A 111 9.88 -16.09 7.89
CA ASP A 111 9.69 -16.90 9.11
C ASP A 111 9.42 -16.06 10.37
N THR A 112 9.52 -14.72 10.27
CA THR A 112 9.14 -13.84 11.38
C THR A 112 7.65 -14.04 11.71
N PRO A 113 7.30 -14.27 12.98
CA PRO A 113 5.91 -14.49 13.39
C PRO A 113 5.00 -13.33 12.95
N ARG A 114 3.74 -13.65 12.66
CA ARG A 114 2.75 -12.63 12.32
C ARG A 114 2.09 -12.10 13.61
N LEU A 115 1.61 -10.87 13.57
CA LEU A 115 0.84 -10.26 14.67
C LEU A 115 -0.32 -11.14 15.11
N LEU A 116 -1.04 -11.75 14.16
CA LEU A 116 -2.16 -12.65 14.44
C LEU A 116 -1.74 -13.85 15.31
N ASP A 117 -0.50 -14.35 15.15
CA ASP A 117 -0.04 -15.57 15.79
C ASP A 117 0.54 -15.32 17.20
N VAL A 118 0.94 -14.07 17.52
CA VAL A 118 1.67 -13.77 18.77
C VAL A 118 1.03 -12.69 19.64
N THR A 119 0.12 -11.86 19.11
CA THR A 119 -0.51 -10.82 19.94
C THR A 119 -1.41 -11.43 21.01
N LYS A 120 -1.39 -10.81 22.18
CA LYS A 120 -2.25 -11.16 23.33
C LYS A 120 -3.35 -10.12 23.56
N ASP A 121 -3.40 -9.09 22.70
CA ASP A 121 -4.45 -8.06 22.78
C ASP A 121 -5.74 -8.61 22.18
N GLU A 122 -6.65 -9.06 23.06
CA GLU A 122 -7.96 -9.60 22.67
C GLU A 122 -8.82 -8.57 21.93
N ARG A 123 -8.68 -7.27 22.23
CA ARG A 123 -9.41 -6.21 21.54
C ARG A 123 -8.92 -6.09 20.10
N TYR A 124 -7.61 -6.18 19.88
CA TYR A 124 -7.02 -6.22 18.56
C TYR A 124 -7.48 -7.46 17.80
N LEU A 125 -7.36 -8.64 18.41
CA LEU A 125 -7.78 -9.89 17.80
C LEU A 125 -9.26 -9.93 17.41
N ALA A 126 -10.12 -9.19 18.14
CA ALA A 126 -11.55 -9.07 17.80
C ALA A 126 -11.82 -8.17 16.58
N THR A 127 -10.81 -7.48 16.03
CA THR A 127 -10.95 -6.62 14.85
C THR A 127 -10.60 -7.34 13.56
N ASN A 128 -11.06 -6.79 12.43
CA ASN A 128 -10.50 -7.04 11.11
C ASN A 128 -9.59 -5.87 10.69
N GLU A 129 -8.74 -5.39 11.63
CA GLU A 129 -7.70 -4.44 11.25
C GLU A 129 -6.84 -5.04 10.13
N TYR A 130 -6.36 -4.19 9.25
CA TYR A 130 -5.77 -4.58 7.97
C TYR A 130 -4.69 -5.69 8.08
N ALA A 131 -3.79 -5.60 9.08
CA ALA A 131 -2.74 -6.60 9.25
C ALA A 131 -3.31 -7.97 9.66
N LEU A 132 -4.30 -7.97 10.58
CA LEU A 132 -4.95 -9.20 11.01
C LEU A 132 -5.85 -9.79 9.91
N ALA A 133 -6.56 -8.94 9.16
CA ALA A 133 -7.36 -9.39 8.02
C ALA A 133 -6.46 -10.09 6.98
N LYS A 134 -5.34 -9.48 6.60
CA LYS A 134 -4.38 -10.09 5.67
C LYS A 134 -3.79 -11.41 6.21
N ALA A 135 -3.46 -11.49 7.50
CA ALA A 135 -2.98 -12.73 8.09
C ALA A 135 -4.05 -13.84 8.11
N ARG A 136 -5.33 -13.50 8.34
CA ARG A 136 -6.46 -14.44 8.23
C ARG A 136 -6.69 -14.91 6.79
N GLU A 137 -6.55 -14.01 5.82
CA GLU A 137 -6.62 -14.35 4.39
C GLU A 137 -5.49 -15.32 4.00
N GLU A 138 -4.27 -15.14 4.53
CA GLU A 138 -3.18 -16.11 4.35
C GLU A 138 -3.53 -17.49 4.94
N ASN A 139 -4.16 -17.54 6.12
CA ASN A 139 -4.61 -18.80 6.71
C ASN A 139 -5.63 -19.51 5.81
N VAL A 140 -6.55 -18.77 5.19
CA VAL A 140 -7.49 -19.34 4.22
C VAL A 140 -6.77 -20.06 3.09
N LEU A 141 -5.66 -19.51 2.59
CA LEU A 141 -4.87 -20.14 1.53
C LEU A 141 -4.13 -21.38 2.04
N THR A 142 -3.42 -21.26 3.15
CA THR A 142 -2.60 -22.36 3.71
C THR A 142 -3.44 -23.55 4.19
N GLU A 143 -4.68 -23.31 4.61
CA GLU A 143 -5.64 -24.32 5.08
C GLU A 143 -6.55 -24.85 3.94
N SER A 144 -6.45 -24.31 2.74
CA SER A 144 -7.36 -24.61 1.62
C SER A 144 -7.21 -26.01 1.03
N GLY A 145 -6.08 -26.68 1.29
CA GLY A 145 -5.70 -27.91 0.60
C GLY A 145 -5.11 -27.74 -0.80
N PHE A 146 -5.12 -26.51 -1.35
CA PHE A 146 -4.41 -26.17 -2.58
C PHE A 146 -2.96 -25.79 -2.30
N ASN A 147 -2.08 -25.98 -3.27
CA ASN A 147 -0.66 -25.57 -3.17
C ASN A 147 -0.24 -24.67 -4.35
N ASN A 148 -1.19 -24.21 -5.16
CA ASN A 148 -0.94 -23.39 -6.33
C ASN A 148 -1.10 -21.89 -6.07
N PHE A 149 -0.92 -21.45 -4.84
CA PHE A 149 -0.89 -20.04 -4.47
C PHE A 149 0.52 -19.50 -4.24
N THR A 150 0.70 -18.20 -4.42
CA THR A 150 1.91 -17.45 -4.03
C THR A 150 1.46 -16.22 -3.25
N ILE A 151 1.93 -16.06 -2.03
CA ILE A 151 1.60 -14.91 -1.16
C ILE A 151 2.68 -13.86 -1.32
N ILE A 152 2.30 -12.64 -1.71
CA ILE A 152 3.20 -11.50 -1.81
C ILE A 152 2.92 -10.54 -0.65
N ARG A 153 3.94 -10.20 0.12
CA ARG A 153 3.88 -9.28 1.27
C ARG A 153 4.69 -8.01 0.95
N PRO A 154 4.18 -7.06 0.15
CA PRO A 154 4.83 -5.77 0.02
C PRO A 154 4.72 -5.00 1.34
N TYR A 155 5.71 -4.14 1.62
CA TYR A 155 5.60 -3.18 2.71
C TYR A 155 5.12 -1.83 2.15
N ILE A 156 5.68 -0.71 2.57
CA ILE A 156 5.30 0.59 2.02
C ILE A 156 5.90 0.74 0.62
N THR A 157 5.03 0.74 -0.38
CA THR A 157 5.44 1.01 -1.77
C THR A 157 5.12 2.45 -2.13
N TYR A 158 6.07 3.14 -2.72
CA TYR A 158 5.87 4.49 -3.25
C TYR A 158 5.96 4.50 -4.78
N TYR A 159 5.24 5.43 -5.37
CA TYR A 159 5.23 5.70 -6.80
C TYR A 159 4.75 7.14 -7.02
N ASN A 160 4.79 7.68 -8.25
CA ASN A 160 4.38 9.05 -8.54
C ASN A 160 2.94 9.41 -8.12
N ASN A 161 2.07 8.43 -7.94
CA ASN A 161 0.70 8.62 -7.46
C ASN A 161 0.50 8.23 -5.98
N ARG A 162 1.52 7.71 -5.30
CA ARG A 162 1.47 7.31 -3.90
C ARG A 162 2.76 7.69 -3.17
N LEU A 163 2.66 8.65 -2.29
CA LEU A 163 3.77 9.17 -1.46
C LEU A 163 3.29 9.23 -0.01
N GLN A 164 3.89 8.43 0.85
CA GLN A 164 3.49 8.30 2.25
C GLN A 164 4.52 8.95 3.17
N LEU A 165 4.05 9.63 4.22
CA LEU A 165 4.84 10.17 5.31
C LEU A 165 4.28 9.68 6.65
N GLY A 166 4.99 8.78 7.33
CA GLY A 166 4.48 8.12 8.52
C GLY A 166 3.21 7.33 8.21
N ILE A 167 2.11 7.79 8.77
CA ILE A 167 0.76 7.21 8.53
C ILE A 167 -0.03 7.96 7.47
N PHE A 168 0.43 9.13 7.05
CA PHE A 168 -0.29 10.02 6.13
C PHE A 168 0.04 9.71 4.68
N GLU A 169 -0.98 9.48 3.86
CA GLU A 169 -0.86 9.49 2.41
C GLU A 169 -0.69 10.93 1.90
N LYS A 170 -0.22 11.11 0.66
CA LYS A 170 0.02 12.43 0.06
C LYS A 170 -1.21 13.36 0.08
N GLU A 171 -2.40 12.79 0.10
CA GLU A 171 -3.66 13.52 0.16
C GLU A 171 -3.78 14.38 1.43
N ILE A 172 -3.01 14.04 2.46
CA ILE A 172 -3.04 14.73 3.74
C ILE A 172 -1.82 15.63 3.85
N TRP A 173 -0.62 15.06 3.96
CA TRP A 173 0.59 15.85 4.26
C TRP A 173 1.02 16.76 3.09
N LEU A 174 1.01 16.24 1.84
CA LEU A 174 1.49 16.98 0.67
C LEU A 174 0.50 18.06 0.26
N GLN A 175 -0.81 17.77 0.30
CA GLN A 175 -1.83 18.77 -0.02
C GLN A 175 -1.75 19.97 0.93
N ARG A 176 -1.56 19.71 2.23
CA ARG A 176 -1.36 20.77 3.23
C ARG A 176 -0.12 21.62 2.94
N ALA A 177 1.01 20.96 2.66
CA ALA A 177 2.26 21.65 2.32
C ALA A 177 2.09 22.58 1.10
N LEU A 178 1.44 22.12 0.04
CA LEU A 178 1.18 22.91 -1.16
C LEU A 178 0.19 24.06 -0.95
N GLU A 179 -0.66 23.98 0.07
CA GLU A 179 -1.54 25.07 0.49
C GLU A 179 -0.87 26.06 1.46
N GLY A 180 0.43 25.87 1.75
CA GLY A 180 1.20 26.71 2.65
C GLY A 180 0.89 26.47 4.14
N LYS A 181 0.26 25.36 4.48
CA LYS A 181 0.03 24.90 5.85
C LYS A 181 1.18 24.07 6.37
N LYS A 182 1.27 23.95 7.69
CA LYS A 182 2.28 23.11 8.33
C LYS A 182 2.01 21.62 8.12
N ILE A 183 3.07 20.88 7.89
CA ILE A 183 3.04 19.42 7.95
C ILE A 183 3.04 19.02 9.42
N VAL A 184 2.05 18.28 9.89
CA VAL A 184 2.04 17.75 11.26
C VAL A 184 2.78 16.42 11.25
N PHE A 185 3.80 16.31 12.09
CA PHE A 185 4.58 15.08 12.24
C PHE A 185 4.95 14.82 13.69
N SER A 186 5.22 13.57 14.06
CA SER A 186 5.36 13.18 15.46
C SER A 186 6.75 12.64 15.80
N ARG A 187 7.22 12.95 17.03
CA ARG A 187 8.54 12.58 17.53
C ARG A 187 8.66 11.10 17.89
N ASP A 188 7.56 10.41 18.15
CA ASP A 188 7.55 8.96 18.43
C ASP A 188 7.82 8.11 17.20
N ILE A 189 7.35 8.55 16.01
CA ILE A 189 7.58 7.87 14.74
C ILE A 189 8.87 8.33 14.04
N ALA A 190 9.20 9.61 14.14
CA ALA A 190 10.32 10.23 13.40
C ALA A 190 11.65 9.43 13.47
N PRO A 191 12.12 8.93 14.63
CA PRO A 191 13.39 8.22 14.74
C PRO A 191 13.30 6.74 14.34
N LYS A 192 12.11 6.22 14.00
CA LYS A 192 11.93 4.81 13.65
C LYS A 192 12.39 4.52 12.24
N TYR A 193 13.08 3.40 12.08
CA TYR A 193 13.47 2.91 10.77
C TYR A 193 12.26 2.35 10.02
N THR A 194 12.14 2.73 8.77
CA THR A 194 11.15 2.23 7.83
C THR A 194 11.81 1.75 6.55
N THR A 195 11.12 0.94 5.79
CA THR A 195 11.52 0.50 4.46
C THR A 195 10.47 0.97 3.47
N LEU A 196 10.87 1.79 2.51
CA LEU A 196 10.02 2.22 1.41
C LEU A 196 10.59 1.69 0.10
N THR A 197 9.76 1.01 -0.68
CA THR A 197 10.20 0.35 -1.92
C THR A 197 9.54 0.97 -3.13
N TYR A 198 10.33 1.25 -4.17
CA TYR A 198 9.81 1.77 -5.42
C TYR A 198 8.82 0.78 -6.06
N GLY A 199 7.64 1.24 -6.41
CA GLY A 199 6.54 0.39 -6.88
C GLY A 199 6.85 -0.39 -8.15
N TYR A 200 7.69 0.16 -9.03
CA TYR A 200 8.16 -0.54 -10.23
C TYR A 200 9.05 -1.73 -9.89
N ASP A 201 9.95 -1.60 -8.90
CA ASP A 201 10.81 -2.69 -8.47
C ASP A 201 10.01 -3.83 -7.83
N VAL A 202 8.97 -3.49 -7.03
CA VAL A 202 8.03 -4.48 -6.51
C VAL A 202 7.31 -5.20 -7.64
N ALA A 203 6.86 -4.46 -8.64
CA ALA A 203 6.17 -5.02 -9.80
C ALA A 203 7.06 -5.97 -10.61
N LEU A 204 8.33 -5.60 -10.79
CA LEU A 204 9.30 -6.43 -11.48
C LEU A 204 9.49 -7.77 -10.77
N ARG A 205 9.63 -7.75 -9.44
CA ARG A 205 9.80 -8.98 -8.64
C ARG A 205 8.54 -9.85 -8.64
N ILE A 206 7.35 -9.25 -8.59
CA ILE A 206 6.09 -10.00 -8.78
C ILE A 206 6.10 -10.70 -10.13
N ALA A 207 6.45 -9.98 -11.21
CA ALA A 207 6.49 -10.53 -12.55
C ALA A 207 7.57 -11.63 -12.73
N ASP A 208 8.64 -11.60 -11.92
CA ASP A 208 9.66 -12.64 -11.90
C ASP A 208 9.20 -13.93 -11.22
N LEU A 209 8.21 -13.87 -10.33
CA LEU A 209 7.62 -15.06 -9.68
C LEU A 209 6.44 -15.65 -10.46
N VAL A 210 5.89 -14.91 -11.42
CA VAL A 210 4.76 -15.34 -12.23
C VAL A 210 5.14 -16.56 -13.09
N GLY A 211 4.36 -17.64 -12.96
CA GLY A 211 4.57 -18.88 -13.70
C GLY A 211 5.72 -19.76 -13.19
N LYS A 212 6.33 -19.43 -12.03
CA LYS A 212 7.41 -20.25 -11.45
C LYS A 212 6.89 -21.26 -10.44
N ASP A 213 7.19 -22.54 -10.67
CA ASP A 213 6.81 -23.64 -9.77
C ASP A 213 7.45 -23.50 -8.39
N CYS A 214 8.67 -22.96 -8.31
CA CYS A 214 9.35 -22.71 -7.03
C CYS A 214 8.61 -21.70 -6.13
N ALA A 215 7.70 -20.89 -6.67
CA ALA A 215 6.91 -19.91 -5.93
C ALA A 215 5.58 -20.48 -5.37
N LEU A 216 5.17 -21.67 -5.80
CA LEU A 216 3.91 -22.27 -5.37
C LEU A 216 3.96 -22.68 -3.89
N GLY A 217 2.87 -22.39 -3.16
CA GLY A 217 2.73 -22.66 -1.73
C GLY A 217 3.62 -21.78 -0.83
N LYS A 218 4.24 -20.72 -1.37
CA LYS A 218 5.19 -19.90 -0.62
C LYS A 218 4.72 -18.47 -0.43
N ALA A 219 5.23 -17.84 0.64
CA ALA A 219 5.12 -16.42 0.89
C ALA A 219 6.47 -15.73 0.64
N TYR A 220 6.41 -14.50 0.08
CA TYR A 220 7.56 -13.63 -0.15
C TYR A 220 7.22 -12.21 0.28
N HIS A 221 8.05 -11.59 1.10
CA HIS A 221 8.02 -10.14 1.13
C HIS A 221 8.89 -9.57 0.00
N ILE A 222 8.41 -8.50 -0.60
CA ILE A 222 9.12 -7.80 -1.68
C ILE A 222 9.37 -6.38 -1.23
N THR A 223 10.59 -6.12 -0.78
CA THR A 223 11.03 -4.83 -0.26
C THR A 223 12.45 -4.55 -0.70
N THR A 224 12.91 -3.30 -0.66
CA THR A 224 14.34 -3.03 -0.63
C THR A 224 14.93 -3.48 0.71
N GLU A 225 16.22 -3.78 0.76
CA GLU A 225 16.94 -4.01 2.03
C GLU A 225 17.41 -2.71 2.69
N GLU A 226 17.34 -1.61 1.97
CA GLU A 226 17.59 -0.29 2.49
C GLU A 226 16.48 0.10 3.49
N CYS A 227 16.89 0.68 4.60
CA CYS A 227 15.98 1.26 5.57
C CYS A 227 16.48 2.64 5.97
N ILE A 228 15.58 3.58 6.05
CA ILE A 228 15.84 4.96 6.45
C ILE A 228 14.91 5.34 7.61
N LYS A 229 15.23 6.39 8.34
CA LYS A 229 14.33 6.89 9.38
C LYS A 229 13.18 7.68 8.74
N TRP A 230 12.06 7.76 9.44
CA TRP A 230 10.94 8.59 8.98
C TRP A 230 11.29 10.08 8.95
N GLU A 231 12.19 10.54 9.84
CA GLU A 231 12.72 11.92 9.79
C GLU A 231 13.52 12.18 8.50
N ASP A 232 14.27 11.20 8.00
CA ASP A 232 15.01 11.32 6.73
C ASP A 232 14.05 11.36 5.52
N VAL A 233 12.92 10.63 5.59
CA VAL A 233 11.85 10.70 4.58
C VAL A 233 11.23 12.09 4.57
N LEU A 234 10.94 12.65 5.74
CA LEU A 234 10.41 14.00 5.87
C LEU A 234 11.38 15.03 5.28
N GLU A 235 12.65 14.98 5.65
CA GLU A 235 13.67 15.91 5.13
C GLU A 235 13.79 15.83 3.60
N CYS A 236 13.81 14.60 3.04
CA CYS A 236 13.80 14.41 1.59
C CYS A 236 12.61 15.11 0.91
N TYR A 237 11.41 14.99 1.47
CA TYR A 237 10.23 15.65 0.93
C TYR A 237 10.27 17.17 1.08
N LEU A 238 10.77 17.66 2.21
CA LEU A 238 10.93 19.11 2.44
C LEU A 238 11.92 19.73 1.45
N ASP A 239 13.04 19.07 1.17
CA ASP A 239 14.05 19.53 0.21
C ASP A 239 13.48 19.66 -1.21
N VAL A 240 12.73 18.64 -1.66
CA VAL A 240 12.06 18.67 -2.99
C VAL A 240 11.02 19.78 -3.06
N LEU A 241 10.22 19.95 -2.00
CA LEU A 241 9.19 20.99 -1.96
C LEU A 241 9.81 22.39 -1.96
N GLU A 242 10.90 22.61 -1.20
CA GLU A 242 11.63 23.86 -1.19
C GLU A 242 12.20 24.20 -2.57
N GLN A 243 12.83 23.24 -3.23
CA GLN A 243 13.33 23.41 -4.60
C GLN A 243 12.22 23.76 -5.60
N HIS A 244 11.04 23.12 -5.47
CA HIS A 244 9.93 23.33 -6.39
C HIS A 244 9.15 24.61 -6.13
N THR A 245 8.95 25.01 -4.87
CA THR A 245 8.10 26.15 -4.49
C THR A 245 8.87 27.41 -4.12
N GLY A 246 10.20 27.32 -3.94
CA GLY A 246 11.05 28.39 -3.42
C GLY A 246 10.90 28.63 -1.92
N LYS A 247 10.09 27.83 -1.22
CA LYS A 247 9.87 27.95 0.22
C LYS A 247 9.82 26.58 0.88
N ARG A 248 10.62 26.41 1.94
CA ARG A 248 10.58 25.18 2.75
C ARG A 248 9.29 25.14 3.59
N PRO A 249 8.49 24.07 3.52
CA PRO A 249 7.32 23.94 4.36
C PRO A 249 7.67 23.88 5.86
N GLU A 250 6.85 24.49 6.68
CA GLU A 250 6.99 24.39 8.14
C GLU A 250 6.46 23.05 8.65
N VAL A 251 7.11 22.51 9.69
CA VAL A 251 6.69 21.28 10.37
C VAL A 251 6.17 21.62 11.77
N CYS A 252 4.96 21.17 12.06
CA CYS A 252 4.41 21.18 13.41
C CYS A 252 4.69 19.84 14.08
N TRP A 253 5.64 19.83 15.01
CA TRP A 253 6.02 18.64 15.74
C TRP A 253 5.10 18.38 16.91
N THR A 254 4.65 17.13 17.03
CA THR A 254 3.91 16.61 18.19
C THR A 254 4.75 15.55 18.91
N GLU A 255 4.49 15.32 20.19
CA GLU A 255 5.23 14.29 20.93
C GLU A 255 4.80 12.88 20.54
N LYS A 256 3.49 12.70 20.28
CA LYS A 256 2.89 11.42 19.92
C LYS A 256 1.98 11.53 18.69
N SER A 257 1.83 10.41 17.99
CA SER A 257 0.97 10.26 16.82
C SER A 257 -0.49 9.98 17.18
N ASP A 258 -0.71 9.20 18.22
CA ASP A 258 -2.02 8.66 18.62
C ASP A 258 -3.09 9.72 18.95
N PRO A 259 -2.77 10.88 19.61
CA PRO A 259 -3.79 11.87 19.94
C PRO A 259 -4.51 12.49 18.74
N HIS A 260 -3.99 12.28 17.54
CA HIS A 260 -4.44 12.98 16.34
C HIS A 260 -5.28 12.11 15.44
N LEU A 261 -5.34 10.81 15.72
CA LEU A 261 -5.84 9.82 14.79
C LEU A 261 -7.05 9.10 15.34
N GLU A 262 -7.95 8.80 14.43
CA GLU A 262 -9.09 7.96 14.74
C GLU A 262 -8.64 6.60 15.28
N LYS A 263 -9.51 5.95 16.04
CA LYS A 263 -9.31 4.58 16.53
C LYS A 263 -8.89 3.58 15.44
N THR A 264 -9.19 3.87 14.17
CA THR A 264 -8.82 3.06 13.00
C THR A 264 -7.31 3.01 12.74
N ASN A 265 -6.57 4.05 13.12
CA ASN A 265 -5.11 4.13 12.90
C ASN A 265 -4.29 3.73 14.14
N TYR A 266 -4.94 3.50 15.28
CA TYR A 266 -4.27 3.13 16.52
C TYR A 266 -3.32 1.93 16.32
N TYR A 267 -3.82 0.82 15.80
CA TYR A 267 -2.99 -0.37 15.58
C TYR A 267 -1.96 -0.21 14.48
N GLN A 268 -2.22 0.63 13.48
CA GLN A 268 -1.22 0.96 12.47
C GLN A 268 -0.02 1.69 13.08
N ILE A 269 -0.23 2.54 14.08
CA ILE A 269 0.82 3.24 14.79
C ILE A 269 1.58 2.25 15.68
N HIS A 270 0.88 1.65 16.65
CA HIS A 270 1.50 0.90 17.73
C HIS A 270 1.99 -0.50 17.33
N CYS A 271 1.39 -1.09 16.28
CA CYS A 271 1.79 -2.41 15.78
C CYS A 271 2.54 -2.37 14.46
N ASP A 272 2.92 -1.17 13.98
CA ASP A 272 3.70 -1.06 12.74
C ASP A 272 4.65 0.15 12.73
N ARG A 273 4.14 1.40 12.81
CA ARG A 273 4.96 2.60 12.64
C ARG A 273 5.95 2.87 13.78
N GLU A 274 5.65 2.44 14.97
CA GLU A 274 6.56 2.48 16.13
C GLU A 274 7.62 1.38 16.11
N TYR A 275 7.52 0.41 15.19
CA TYR A 275 8.51 -0.65 15.01
C TYR A 275 9.60 -0.24 14.00
N ASN A 276 10.79 -0.83 14.17
CA ASN A 276 11.85 -0.74 13.17
C ASN A 276 11.62 -1.79 12.09
N ARG A 277 11.23 -1.36 10.90
CA ARG A 277 10.89 -2.23 9.78
C ARG A 277 12.08 -2.41 8.84
N ARG A 278 12.90 -3.42 9.14
CA ARG A 278 14.10 -3.80 8.38
C ARG A 278 13.93 -5.21 7.84
N PHE A 279 14.04 -5.40 6.54
CA PHE A 279 13.76 -6.66 5.87
C PHE A 279 15.03 -7.33 5.33
N SER A 280 14.98 -8.65 5.12
CA SER A 280 15.97 -9.43 4.40
C SER A 280 15.34 -10.08 3.18
N ASN A 281 15.87 -9.84 2.00
CA ASN A 281 15.34 -10.35 0.73
C ASN A 281 15.97 -11.69 0.30
N ALA A 282 16.66 -12.41 1.19
CA ALA A 282 17.39 -13.62 0.85
C ALA A 282 16.51 -14.64 0.11
N LYS A 283 15.25 -14.82 0.53
CA LYS A 283 14.34 -15.79 -0.06
C LYS A 283 13.97 -15.43 -1.51
N ILE A 284 13.53 -14.20 -1.74
CA ILE A 284 13.15 -13.79 -3.09
C ILE A 284 14.35 -13.72 -4.02
N GLN A 285 15.53 -13.33 -3.54
CA GLN A 285 16.76 -13.34 -4.32
C GLN A 285 17.12 -14.75 -4.78
N THR A 286 16.97 -15.75 -3.90
CA THR A 286 17.22 -17.15 -4.25
C THR A 286 16.22 -17.68 -5.28
N ASP A 287 14.92 -17.44 -5.09
CA ASP A 287 13.87 -18.09 -5.88
C ASP A 287 13.57 -17.35 -7.21
N SER A 288 13.85 -16.07 -7.33
CA SER A 288 13.59 -15.30 -8.56
C SER A 288 14.78 -15.21 -9.53
N GLY A 289 15.99 -15.61 -9.12
CA GLY A 289 17.23 -15.58 -9.92
C GLY A 289 17.92 -14.22 -9.87
N GLU A 290 18.86 -13.96 -10.80
CA GLU A 290 19.57 -12.68 -10.92
C GLU A 290 18.60 -11.52 -11.09
N GLN A 291 18.81 -10.46 -10.32
CA GLN A 291 17.89 -9.34 -10.24
C GLN A 291 18.61 -8.01 -10.41
N GLN A 292 17.91 -7.08 -11.07
CA GLN A 292 18.29 -5.69 -11.06
C GLN A 292 18.24 -5.15 -9.62
N ALA A 293 19.20 -4.30 -9.24
CA ALA A 293 19.18 -3.62 -7.94
C ALA A 293 17.91 -2.81 -7.76
N PHE A 294 17.43 -2.73 -6.51
CA PHE A 294 16.35 -1.84 -6.16
C PHE A 294 16.77 -0.38 -6.29
N MET A 295 15.83 0.49 -6.66
CA MET A 295 15.99 1.95 -6.63
C MET A 295 16.41 2.37 -5.21
N GLU A 296 17.44 3.20 -5.10
CA GLU A 296 17.83 3.83 -3.84
C GLU A 296 16.65 4.67 -3.32
N THR A 297 16.33 4.53 -2.04
CA THR A 297 15.07 5.04 -1.49
C THR A 297 14.95 6.55 -1.63
N LYS A 298 15.98 7.31 -1.26
CA LYS A 298 15.96 8.76 -1.31
C LYS A 298 15.80 9.25 -2.75
N GLN A 299 16.60 8.72 -3.67
CA GLN A 299 16.54 9.03 -5.10
C GLN A 299 15.16 8.75 -5.69
N GLY A 300 14.55 7.61 -5.32
CA GLY A 300 13.22 7.25 -5.79
C GLY A 300 12.11 8.15 -5.25
N LEU A 301 12.18 8.55 -3.97
CA LEU A 301 11.23 9.49 -3.36
C LEU A 301 11.32 10.88 -4.01
N GLU A 302 12.54 11.40 -4.19
CA GLU A 302 12.80 12.67 -4.88
C GLU A 302 12.23 12.66 -6.30
N LYS A 303 12.54 11.59 -7.07
CA LYS A 303 12.01 11.41 -8.43
C LYS A 303 10.48 11.41 -8.44
N CYS A 304 9.84 10.57 -7.62
CA CYS A 304 8.38 10.42 -7.63
C CYS A 304 7.66 11.68 -7.17
N LEU A 305 8.18 12.39 -6.18
CA LEU A 305 7.59 13.67 -5.75
C LEU A 305 7.77 14.74 -6.83
N THR A 306 8.95 14.84 -7.45
CA THR A 306 9.20 15.78 -8.56
C THR A 306 8.28 15.51 -9.76
N GLU A 307 8.11 14.24 -10.15
CA GLU A 307 7.18 13.85 -11.21
C GLU A 307 5.73 14.22 -10.87
N PHE A 308 5.30 13.99 -9.62
CA PHE A 308 3.97 14.39 -9.15
C PHE A 308 3.78 15.92 -9.20
N LEU A 309 4.78 16.68 -8.77
CA LEU A 309 4.72 18.15 -8.74
C LEU A 309 4.70 18.78 -10.12
N ASN A 310 5.42 18.19 -11.08
CA ASN A 310 5.52 18.67 -12.46
C ASN A 310 4.37 18.17 -13.35
N GLY A 311 3.65 17.14 -12.95
CA GLY A 311 2.54 16.54 -13.67
C GLY A 311 1.17 17.13 -13.31
N GLU A 312 0.13 16.45 -13.77
CA GLU A 312 -1.24 16.72 -13.27
C GLU A 312 -1.35 16.24 -11.82
N ARG A 313 -1.29 17.17 -10.88
CA ARG A 313 -1.41 16.88 -9.44
C ARG A 313 -2.81 16.38 -9.13
N ARG A 314 -2.97 15.07 -9.02
CA ARG A 314 -4.26 14.46 -8.69
C ARG A 314 -4.26 13.99 -7.25
N PHE A 315 -5.07 14.66 -6.43
CA PHE A 315 -5.46 14.18 -5.11
C PHE A 315 -6.79 13.43 -5.22
N GLN A 316 -6.87 12.23 -4.64
CA GLN A 316 -8.03 11.36 -4.79
C GLN A 316 -9.18 11.76 -3.85
N PHE A 317 -8.84 12.25 -2.66
CA PHE A 317 -9.80 12.62 -1.62
C PHE A 317 -9.23 13.70 -0.71
N ARG A 318 -10.09 14.29 0.11
CA ARG A 318 -9.71 15.09 1.27
C ARG A 318 -10.63 14.75 2.43
N ASP A 319 -10.07 14.25 3.54
CA ASP A 319 -10.87 14.06 4.76
C ASP A 319 -10.92 15.34 5.56
N TRP A 320 -12.09 15.99 5.56
CA TRP A 320 -12.31 17.25 6.25
C TRP A 320 -12.37 17.11 7.78
N LYS A 321 -12.54 15.90 8.31
CA LYS A 321 -12.43 15.64 9.74
C LYS A 321 -10.96 15.63 10.15
N GLU A 322 -10.14 14.86 9.45
CA GLU A 322 -8.72 14.79 9.70
C GLU A 322 -8.04 16.15 9.47
N GLU A 323 -8.39 16.84 8.38
CA GLU A 323 -7.92 18.19 8.11
C GLU A 323 -8.26 19.17 9.25
N ALA A 324 -9.47 19.09 9.83
CA ALA A 324 -9.89 19.91 10.95
C ALA A 324 -9.05 19.67 12.21
N VAL A 325 -8.75 18.40 12.50
CA VAL A 325 -7.89 18.00 13.63
C VAL A 325 -6.47 18.53 13.43
N LEU A 326 -5.90 18.31 12.24
CA LEU A 326 -4.55 18.78 11.92
C LEU A 326 -4.45 20.33 11.93
N ASP A 327 -5.46 21.04 11.43
CA ASP A 327 -5.54 22.50 11.50
C ASP A 327 -5.61 23.00 12.95
N ARG A 328 -6.27 22.26 13.84
CA ARG A 328 -6.31 22.59 15.27
C ARG A 328 -4.94 22.43 15.92
N ILE A 329 -4.24 21.34 15.63
CA ILE A 329 -2.93 21.03 16.20
C ILE A 329 -1.87 22.02 15.72
N SER A 330 -1.83 22.30 14.43
CA SER A 330 -0.84 23.16 13.81
C SER A 330 -1.11 24.68 14.00
N GLY A 331 -2.34 25.02 14.43
CA GLY A 331 -2.81 26.41 14.46
C GLY A 331 -3.21 26.95 13.09
N ASP A 332 -3.18 26.12 12.05
CA ASP A 332 -3.61 26.49 10.69
C ASP A 332 -5.13 26.55 10.58
N LYS A 333 -5.62 26.99 9.41
CA LYS A 333 -7.05 27.21 9.19
C LYS A 333 -7.44 27.04 7.72
N SER A 334 -8.44 26.21 7.47
CA SER A 334 -9.11 26.14 6.16
C SER A 334 -10.23 27.17 6.07
N ARG A 335 -10.36 27.82 4.93
CA ARG A 335 -11.44 28.77 4.69
C ARG A 335 -12.72 28.01 4.38
N LEU A 336 -13.82 28.31 5.08
CA LEU A 336 -15.11 27.63 4.91
C LEU A 336 -15.65 27.69 3.47
N LYS A 337 -15.32 28.74 2.71
CA LYS A 337 -15.70 28.86 1.30
C LYS A 337 -15.01 27.84 0.39
N GLU A 338 -13.86 27.32 0.79
CA GLU A 338 -13.06 26.33 0.06
C GLU A 338 -13.49 24.89 0.37
N ILE A 339 -14.28 24.70 1.43
CA ILE A 339 -14.80 23.39 1.85
C ILE A 339 -16.05 23.06 1.04
N PRO A 340 -16.07 21.96 0.26
CA PRO A 340 -17.20 21.61 -0.58
C PRO A 340 -18.36 21.04 0.25
N GLY A 341 -19.55 21.56 0.02
CA GLY A 341 -20.80 21.08 0.61
C GLY A 341 -20.98 21.39 2.10
N ILE A 342 -22.22 21.51 2.53
CA ILE A 342 -22.58 21.88 3.91
C ILE A 342 -22.12 20.80 4.91
N LYS A 343 -22.26 19.51 4.56
CA LYS A 343 -21.86 18.40 5.42
C LYS A 343 -20.38 18.47 5.81
N ASN A 344 -19.50 18.76 4.87
CA ASN A 344 -18.05 18.88 5.13
C ASN A 344 -17.74 20.14 5.93
N LYS A 345 -18.45 21.26 5.71
CA LYS A 345 -18.30 22.49 6.50
C LYS A 345 -18.66 22.24 7.96
N VAL A 346 -19.79 21.58 8.21
CA VAL A 346 -20.22 21.22 9.57
C VAL A 346 -19.20 20.28 10.20
N LYS A 347 -18.79 19.22 9.49
CA LYS A 347 -17.76 18.27 9.94
C LYS A 347 -16.48 19.01 10.34
N TYR A 348 -15.97 19.89 9.49
CA TYR A 348 -14.77 20.68 9.78
C TYR A 348 -14.92 21.56 11.02
N VAL A 349 -16.00 22.34 11.13
CA VAL A 349 -16.25 23.24 12.29
C VAL A 349 -16.33 22.45 13.59
N VAL A 350 -17.07 21.34 13.58
CA VAL A 350 -17.27 20.51 14.76
C VAL A 350 -15.94 19.93 15.25
N TYR A 351 -15.13 19.32 14.39
CA TYR A 351 -13.86 18.72 14.76
C TYR A 351 -12.73 19.74 14.99
N ARG A 352 -12.86 20.94 14.43
CA ARG A 352 -11.89 22.02 14.64
C ARG A 352 -12.08 22.75 15.97
N TYR A 353 -13.35 22.95 16.40
CA TYR A 353 -13.69 23.89 17.48
C TYR A 353 -14.48 23.29 18.64
N ILE A 354 -15.18 22.18 18.45
CA ILE A 354 -16.11 21.64 19.44
C ILE A 354 -15.62 20.34 20.06
N PHE A 355 -15.24 19.34 19.26
CA PHE A 355 -14.72 18.10 19.79
C PHE A 355 -13.24 18.23 20.19
N ASN A 356 -12.99 18.15 21.50
CA ASN A 356 -11.66 17.84 22.02
C ASN A 356 -11.45 16.33 21.85
N VAL A 357 -10.67 15.96 20.85
CA VAL A 357 -10.17 14.58 20.70
C VAL A 357 -8.94 14.44 21.57
#